data_ccdceae0214136257fe0dc509ddef848
#
_entry.id   ccdceae0214136257fe0dc509ddef848
#
_cell.length_a   1.000
_cell.length_b   1.000
_cell.length_c   1.000
_cell.angle_alpha   90.00
_cell.angle_beta   90.00
_cell.angle_gamma   90.00
#
_symmetry.space_group_name_H-M   'P 1'
#
loop_
_entity.id
_entity.type
_entity.pdbx_description
1 polymer ?
#
loop_
_entity_poly.entity_id
_entity_poly.type
_entity_poly.pdbx_seq_one_letter_code
_entity_poly.pdbx_strand_id
1 'polypeptide(L)'
;MTWLETARGIEALEVADLDPVLVGALEARARPGPVNFHVPTFKAFATSEISSCGKSAWPAVSITGGDCKLQCDHCRAKILEPMIPARAPEALWRVVNEQVAAGAQGMLLTGGSNHRDEVEYDAFYPTIRRIKDAFPAFRIAIHTALVSRDAARRMADSGIDAAMLDVIGAQDTVQQVYHLKRPVADFEESLRHLTETSLKVVPHIVIGLHYGRMLGEWNALEMVGRHRPAALVLVVVMPFYAPANRSFETVPSRAVGRFFLDARAQLPDVPLLLGCARPPGRTKVEIDAYAVMAGFNGIAHPSDGTVELAVRLGRDVRVTPACCSIAVGDEVLALEDGTGAVTIDVADFVRREATGSALRGIPIVTA
;
A
#
# COMPACT_ATOMS: atom_id res chain seq x y z
N MET A 1 0.68 -31.91 -2.50
CA MET A 1 0.17 -30.92 -3.49
C MET A 1 1.14 -29.78 -3.50
N THR A 2 1.72 -29.43 -4.64
CA THR A 2 2.61 -28.27 -4.79
C THR A 2 1.81 -26.96 -4.73
N TRP A 3 2.46 -25.85 -4.47
CA TRP A 3 1.80 -24.55 -4.49
C TRP A 3 1.22 -24.21 -5.86
N LEU A 4 1.86 -24.64 -6.93
CA LEU A 4 1.33 -24.46 -8.28
C LEU A 4 0.04 -25.28 -8.51
N GLU A 5 -0.01 -26.51 -8.06
CA GLU A 5 -1.22 -27.34 -8.12
C GLU A 5 -2.34 -26.76 -7.27
N THR A 6 -2.00 -26.25 -6.08
CA THR A 6 -2.96 -25.56 -5.20
C THR A 6 -3.56 -24.33 -5.89
N ALA A 7 -2.72 -23.47 -6.49
CA ALA A 7 -3.19 -22.28 -7.20
C ALA A 7 -4.08 -22.64 -8.41
N ARG A 8 -3.71 -23.65 -9.19
CA ARG A 8 -4.50 -24.14 -10.34
C ARG A 8 -5.85 -24.76 -9.95
N GLY A 9 -6.01 -25.18 -8.71
CA GLY A 9 -7.27 -25.70 -8.17
C GLY A 9 -8.20 -24.61 -7.61
N ILE A 10 -7.88 -23.32 -7.80
CA ILE A 10 -8.71 -22.17 -7.40
C ILE A 10 -9.28 -21.54 -8.67
N GLU A 11 -10.59 -21.56 -8.85
CA GLU A 11 -11.29 -21.08 -10.06
C GLU A 11 -10.91 -19.64 -10.42
N ALA A 12 -10.88 -18.74 -9.45
CA ALA A 12 -10.53 -17.34 -9.68
C ALA A 12 -9.07 -17.15 -10.14
N LEU A 13 -8.20 -18.13 -9.97
CA LEU A 13 -6.80 -18.10 -10.42
C LEU A 13 -6.57 -18.83 -11.75
N GLU A 14 -7.59 -19.41 -12.39
CA GLU A 14 -7.44 -20.08 -13.69
C GLU A 14 -6.91 -19.14 -14.79
N VAL A 15 -7.17 -17.85 -14.67
CA VAL A 15 -6.65 -16.83 -15.59
C VAL A 15 -5.17 -16.53 -15.41
N ALA A 16 -4.57 -16.98 -14.29
CA ALA A 16 -3.17 -16.70 -13.95
C ALA A 16 -2.22 -17.66 -14.71
N ASP A 17 -1.16 -17.09 -15.28
CA ASP A 17 -0.06 -17.84 -15.90
C ASP A 17 1.18 -17.79 -14.98
N LEU A 18 1.11 -18.51 -13.87
CA LEU A 18 2.16 -18.53 -12.88
C LEU A 18 3.38 -19.32 -13.40
N ASP A 19 4.54 -18.69 -13.33
CA ASP A 19 5.82 -19.31 -13.71
C ASP A 19 6.18 -20.46 -12.76
N PRO A 20 6.25 -21.72 -13.24
CA PRO A 20 6.48 -22.88 -12.37
C PRO A 20 7.82 -22.83 -11.64
N VAL A 21 8.86 -22.26 -12.28
CA VAL A 21 10.20 -22.17 -11.70
C VAL A 21 10.20 -21.17 -10.55
N LEU A 22 9.54 -20.03 -10.75
CA LEU A 22 9.40 -19.01 -9.71
C LEU A 22 8.55 -19.51 -8.54
N VAL A 23 7.42 -20.18 -8.81
CA VAL A 23 6.58 -20.77 -7.75
C VAL A 23 7.37 -21.81 -6.95
N GLY A 24 8.12 -22.69 -7.59
CA GLY A 24 8.98 -23.65 -6.89
C GLY A 24 10.06 -22.97 -6.03
N ALA A 25 10.63 -21.86 -6.49
CA ALA A 25 11.61 -21.10 -5.71
C ALA A 25 10.97 -20.38 -4.50
N LEU A 26 9.73 -19.90 -4.63
CA LEU A 26 8.95 -19.31 -3.55
C LEU A 26 8.56 -20.37 -2.50
N GLU A 27 8.07 -21.53 -2.95
CA GLU A 27 7.70 -22.66 -2.10
C GLU A 27 8.92 -23.15 -1.27
N ALA A 28 10.08 -23.30 -1.90
CA ALA A 28 11.31 -23.73 -1.22
C ALA A 28 11.81 -22.76 -0.15
N ARG A 29 11.40 -21.49 -0.23
CA ARG A 29 11.75 -20.43 0.73
C ARG A 29 10.57 -19.99 1.58
N ALA A 30 9.51 -20.78 1.59
CA ALA A 30 8.28 -20.48 2.29
C ALA A 30 8.51 -20.10 3.76
N ARG A 31 7.91 -18.98 4.15
CA ARG A 31 7.80 -18.56 5.55
C ARG A 31 6.33 -18.40 5.86
N PRO A 32 5.65 -19.46 6.31
CA PRO A 32 4.26 -19.35 6.71
C PRO A 32 4.15 -18.34 7.87
N GLY A 33 3.17 -17.47 7.79
CA GLY A 33 2.91 -16.46 8.79
C GLY A 33 1.60 -15.75 8.46
N PRO A 34 1.07 -14.92 9.35
CA PRO A 34 -0.19 -14.22 9.11
C PRO A 34 -0.09 -13.32 7.89
N VAL A 35 -1.24 -13.11 7.23
CA VAL A 35 -1.40 -12.12 6.17
C VAL A 35 -2.63 -11.27 6.43
N ASN A 36 -2.47 -9.96 6.39
CA ASN A 36 -3.56 -9.00 6.52
C ASN A 36 -4.01 -8.53 5.13
N PHE A 37 -5.28 -8.68 4.81
CA PHE A 37 -5.88 -8.08 3.63
C PHE A 37 -6.43 -6.71 3.99
N HIS A 38 -5.89 -5.66 3.36
CA HIS A 38 -6.24 -4.28 3.63
C HIS A 38 -7.22 -3.77 2.57
N VAL A 39 -8.38 -3.28 3.02
CA VAL A 39 -9.44 -2.77 2.14
C VAL A 39 -9.86 -1.34 2.54
N PRO A 40 -8.92 -0.38 2.55
CA PRO A 40 -9.23 0.99 2.91
C PRO A 40 -10.23 1.62 1.94
N THR A 41 -11.12 2.45 2.49
CA THR A 41 -12.35 2.88 1.82
C THR A 41 -12.20 4.04 0.84
N PHE A 42 -10.99 4.48 0.54
CA PHE A 42 -10.76 5.54 -0.45
C PHE A 42 -11.05 5.10 -1.90
N LYS A 43 -11.32 3.81 -2.13
CA LYS A 43 -11.87 3.33 -3.39
C LYS A 43 -12.90 2.23 -3.14
N ALA A 44 -13.93 2.16 -3.99
CA ALA A 44 -14.88 1.06 -3.97
C ALA A 44 -14.15 -0.26 -4.25
N PHE A 45 -14.35 -1.24 -3.40
CA PHE A 45 -13.71 -2.55 -3.51
C PHE A 45 -14.66 -3.64 -2.99
N ALA A 46 -14.79 -4.69 -3.76
CA ALA A 46 -15.45 -5.93 -3.36
C ALA A 46 -14.88 -7.08 -4.21
N THR A 47 -14.79 -8.25 -3.61
CA THR A 47 -14.48 -9.51 -4.29
C THR A 47 -15.51 -10.55 -3.87
N SER A 48 -15.49 -11.75 -4.46
CA SER A 48 -16.31 -12.86 -3.99
C SER A 48 -15.98 -13.26 -2.54
N GLU A 49 -14.76 -12.99 -2.10
CA GLU A 49 -14.21 -13.38 -0.79
C GLU A 49 -14.32 -12.29 0.27
N ILE A 50 -14.34 -11.01 -0.12
CA ILE A 50 -14.34 -9.87 0.79
C ILE A 50 -15.47 -8.92 0.42
N SER A 51 -16.44 -8.79 1.32
CA SER A 51 -17.46 -7.74 1.23
C SER A 51 -16.86 -6.37 1.57
N SER A 52 -17.48 -5.29 1.09
CA SER A 52 -17.04 -3.92 1.39
C SER A 52 -16.99 -3.67 2.90
N CYS A 53 -15.87 -3.14 3.39
CA CYS A 53 -15.67 -2.76 4.80
C CYS A 53 -16.32 -1.41 5.17
N GLY A 54 -17.31 -0.92 4.41
CA GLY A 54 -17.99 0.37 4.65
C GLY A 54 -17.37 1.52 3.84
N LYS A 55 -18.04 2.68 3.83
CA LYS A 55 -17.69 3.81 2.93
C LYS A 55 -16.78 4.86 3.56
N SER A 56 -16.51 4.83 4.86
CA SER A 56 -15.85 5.94 5.59
C SER A 56 -14.74 5.51 6.55
N ALA A 57 -14.43 4.23 6.66
CA ALA A 57 -13.52 3.76 7.69
C ALA A 57 -12.08 4.35 7.58
N TRP A 58 -11.61 4.61 6.35
CA TRP A 58 -10.26 5.11 6.11
C TRP A 58 -10.18 6.06 4.90
N PRO A 59 -10.59 7.34 5.03
CA PRO A 59 -10.53 8.30 3.95
C PRO A 59 -9.09 8.70 3.59
N ALA A 60 -8.90 9.14 2.34
CA ALA A 60 -7.69 9.82 1.90
C ALA A 60 -7.96 11.32 1.77
N VAL A 61 -7.09 12.15 2.38
CA VAL A 61 -7.22 13.59 2.45
C VAL A 61 -5.99 14.25 1.83
N SER A 62 -6.19 15.21 0.93
CA SER A 62 -5.11 15.97 0.31
C SER A 62 -5.10 17.41 0.79
N ILE A 63 -3.96 17.87 1.35
CA ILE A 63 -3.77 19.26 1.79
C ILE A 63 -3.61 20.23 0.63
N THR A 64 -3.39 19.75 -0.58
CA THR A 64 -3.29 20.57 -1.79
C THR A 64 -4.48 20.38 -2.74
N GLY A 65 -5.45 19.51 -2.38
CA GLY A 65 -6.46 19.04 -3.33
C GLY A 65 -5.80 18.29 -4.48
N GLY A 66 -6.15 18.60 -5.71
CA GLY A 66 -5.55 18.02 -6.91
C GLY A 66 -4.25 18.66 -7.39
N ASP A 67 -3.72 19.69 -6.68
CA ASP A 67 -2.54 20.43 -7.14
C ASP A 67 -1.24 19.75 -6.74
N CYS A 68 -0.31 19.61 -7.69
CA CYS A 68 1.07 19.15 -7.49
C CYS A 68 1.97 19.90 -8.47
N LYS A 69 3.10 20.46 -8.01
CA LYS A 69 4.01 21.22 -8.87
C LYS A 69 4.97 20.33 -9.64
N LEU A 70 5.19 19.12 -9.15
CA LEU A 70 6.18 18.21 -9.74
C LEU A 70 5.69 17.56 -11.04
N GLN A 71 4.40 17.22 -11.13
CA GLN A 71 3.77 16.65 -12.34
C GLN A 71 4.52 15.45 -12.91
N CYS A 72 4.99 14.54 -12.04
CA CYS A 72 5.71 13.34 -12.45
C CYS A 72 4.98 12.54 -13.51
N ASP A 73 5.69 11.98 -14.48
CA ASP A 73 5.10 11.28 -15.62
C ASP A 73 4.22 10.08 -15.22
N HIS A 74 4.54 9.41 -14.11
CA HIS A 74 3.81 8.22 -13.67
C HIS A 74 2.42 8.51 -13.08
N CYS A 75 2.16 9.71 -12.52
CA CYS A 75 0.88 10.00 -11.86
C CYS A 75 0.23 11.32 -12.30
N ARG A 76 1.00 12.35 -12.72
CA ARG A 76 0.51 13.67 -13.16
C ARG A 76 -0.51 14.28 -12.22
N ALA A 77 -0.30 14.12 -10.92
CA ALA A 77 -1.21 14.51 -9.84
C ALA A 77 -2.60 13.84 -9.86
N LYS A 78 -2.91 12.97 -10.83
CA LYS A 78 -4.21 12.30 -10.98
C LYS A 78 -4.62 11.49 -9.75
N ILE A 79 -3.65 10.95 -9.02
CA ILE A 79 -3.91 10.21 -7.79
C ILE A 79 -4.52 11.09 -6.68
N LEU A 80 -4.34 12.39 -6.74
CA LEU A 80 -4.88 13.34 -5.75
C LEU A 80 -6.33 13.76 -6.03
N GLU A 81 -6.80 13.67 -7.28
CA GLU A 81 -8.12 14.15 -7.70
C GLU A 81 -9.30 13.54 -6.91
N PRO A 82 -9.32 12.21 -6.63
CA PRO A 82 -10.41 11.60 -5.88
C PRO A 82 -10.33 11.80 -4.36
N MET A 83 -9.26 12.42 -3.85
CA MET A 83 -9.06 12.62 -2.41
C MET A 83 -9.89 13.80 -1.89
N ILE A 84 -10.28 13.73 -0.61
CA ILE A 84 -10.99 14.83 0.05
C ILE A 84 -10.04 16.03 0.18
N PRO A 85 -10.37 17.20 -0.40
CA PRO A 85 -9.49 18.36 -0.31
C PRO A 85 -9.58 19.05 1.05
N ALA A 86 -8.41 19.35 1.66
CA ALA A 86 -8.28 20.10 2.90
C ALA A 86 -7.14 21.12 2.81
N ARG A 87 -7.31 22.14 1.97
CA ARG A 87 -6.26 23.11 1.58
C ARG A 87 -5.84 24.10 2.68
N ALA A 88 -6.47 24.04 3.84
CA ALA A 88 -6.16 24.88 4.99
C ALA A 88 -6.30 24.10 6.30
N PRO A 89 -5.58 24.46 7.36
CA PRO A 89 -5.66 23.78 8.67
C PRO A 89 -7.09 23.62 9.20
N GLU A 90 -7.93 24.67 9.13
CA GLU A 90 -9.31 24.61 9.57
C GLU A 90 -10.21 23.75 8.65
N ALA A 91 -9.87 23.62 7.37
CA ALA A 91 -10.55 22.68 6.48
C ALA A 91 -10.20 21.23 6.88
N LEU A 92 -8.94 20.95 7.22
CA LEU A 92 -8.53 19.64 7.73
C LEU A 92 -9.28 19.28 9.02
N TRP A 93 -9.38 20.22 9.96
CA TRP A 93 -10.13 20.02 11.20
C TRP A 93 -11.59 19.66 10.93
N ARG A 94 -12.28 20.38 10.04
CA ARG A 94 -13.68 20.09 9.67
C ARG A 94 -13.82 18.72 9.03
N VAL A 95 -12.97 18.41 8.04
CA VAL A 95 -12.99 17.10 7.36
C VAL A 95 -12.83 15.96 8.36
N VAL A 96 -11.87 16.07 9.29
CA VAL A 96 -11.66 15.00 10.29
C VAL A 96 -12.87 14.86 11.21
N ASN A 97 -13.48 15.94 11.70
CA ASN A 97 -14.68 15.84 12.52
C ASN A 97 -15.85 15.15 11.77
N GLU A 98 -16.07 15.49 10.50
CA GLU A 98 -17.09 14.88 9.65
C GLU A 98 -16.78 13.38 9.45
N GLN A 99 -15.54 13.02 9.20
CA GLN A 99 -15.14 11.63 8.97
C GLN A 99 -15.22 10.79 10.27
N VAL A 100 -14.79 11.35 11.40
CA VAL A 100 -14.92 10.68 12.71
C VAL A 100 -16.40 10.46 13.05
N ALA A 101 -17.27 11.46 12.82
CA ALA A 101 -18.71 11.30 13.01
C ALA A 101 -19.32 10.25 12.08
N ALA A 102 -18.71 10.01 10.91
CA ALA A 102 -19.08 8.96 9.97
C ALA A 102 -18.44 7.58 10.29
N GLY A 103 -17.68 7.47 11.38
CA GLY A 103 -17.07 6.22 11.85
C GLY A 103 -15.65 5.97 11.34
N ALA A 104 -14.94 6.99 10.83
CA ALA A 104 -13.56 6.83 10.43
C ALA A 104 -12.64 6.56 11.63
N GLN A 105 -11.78 5.57 11.49
CA GLN A 105 -10.80 5.16 12.49
C GLN A 105 -9.43 5.83 12.31
N GLY A 106 -9.23 6.38 11.14
CA GLY A 106 -8.01 7.08 10.76
C GLY A 106 -8.10 7.63 9.35
N MET A 107 -7.00 8.18 8.86
CA MET A 107 -6.91 8.72 7.50
C MET A 107 -5.52 8.53 6.90
N LEU A 108 -5.49 8.54 5.57
CA LEU A 108 -4.29 8.86 4.82
C LEU A 108 -4.28 10.38 4.59
N LEU A 109 -3.25 11.06 5.09
CA LEU A 109 -3.01 12.47 4.82
C LEU A 109 -1.87 12.61 3.81
N THR A 110 -2.10 13.34 2.72
CA THR A 110 -1.10 13.56 1.68
C THR A 110 -1.28 14.94 1.03
N GLY A 111 -0.49 15.21 0.02
CA GLY A 111 -0.57 16.42 -0.80
C GLY A 111 0.37 16.33 -2.00
N GLY A 112 0.22 17.26 -2.93
CA GLY A 112 1.15 17.41 -4.03
C GLY A 112 2.45 18.06 -3.59
N SER A 113 3.54 17.63 -4.20
CA SER A 113 4.89 18.16 -3.95
C SER A 113 5.09 19.54 -4.60
N ASN A 114 5.94 20.34 -3.99
CA ASN A 114 6.54 21.53 -4.60
C ASN A 114 7.62 21.13 -5.64
N HIS A 115 8.29 22.11 -6.25
CA HIS A 115 9.33 21.86 -7.27
C HIS A 115 10.61 21.18 -6.72
N ARG A 116 10.75 21.05 -5.40
CA ARG A 116 11.87 20.37 -4.73
C ARG A 116 11.51 18.97 -4.25
N ASP A 117 10.33 18.48 -4.62
CA ASP A 117 9.75 17.25 -4.11
C ASP A 117 9.59 17.26 -2.58
N GLU A 118 8.94 18.30 -2.06
CA GLU A 118 8.58 18.42 -0.65
C GLU A 118 7.09 18.70 -0.54
N VAL A 119 6.38 18.02 0.36
CA VAL A 119 4.98 18.35 0.71
C VAL A 119 4.98 19.28 1.93
N GLU A 120 4.34 20.43 1.80
CA GLU A 120 4.42 21.53 2.78
C GLU A 120 3.41 21.35 3.92
N TYR A 121 3.76 20.56 4.94
CA TYR A 121 2.89 20.27 6.08
C TYR A 121 2.98 21.26 7.24
N ASP A 122 3.92 22.19 7.25
CA ASP A 122 4.26 23.01 8.44
C ASP A 122 3.04 23.72 9.05
N ALA A 123 2.18 24.28 8.21
CA ALA A 123 0.98 24.96 8.68
C ALA A 123 -0.07 24.00 9.30
N PHE A 124 0.03 22.71 9.02
CA PHE A 124 -0.94 21.70 9.44
C PHE A 124 -0.56 20.98 10.74
N TYR A 125 0.71 21.00 11.17
CA TYR A 125 1.13 20.30 12.37
C TYR A 125 0.35 20.71 13.64
N PRO A 126 0.04 21.99 13.90
CA PRO A 126 -0.80 22.36 15.05
C PRO A 126 -2.20 21.74 14.99
N THR A 127 -2.80 21.68 13.80
CA THR A 127 -4.11 21.04 13.61
C THR A 127 -4.04 19.54 13.76
N ILE A 128 -2.97 18.89 13.27
CA ILE A 128 -2.74 17.45 13.48
C ILE A 128 -2.63 17.15 14.98
N ARG A 129 -1.88 17.95 15.74
CA ARG A 129 -1.81 17.81 17.20
C ARG A 129 -3.20 17.94 17.83
N ARG A 130 -3.95 18.99 17.48
CA ARG A 130 -5.33 19.19 17.95
C ARG A 130 -6.24 18.00 17.65
N ILE A 131 -6.09 17.37 16.48
CA ILE A 131 -6.84 16.15 16.12
C ILE A 131 -6.47 15.00 17.05
N LYS A 132 -5.18 14.76 17.30
CA LYS A 132 -4.72 13.69 18.19
C LYS A 132 -5.16 13.92 19.64
N ASP A 133 -5.19 15.17 20.10
CA ASP A 133 -5.67 15.51 21.43
C ASP A 133 -7.18 15.30 21.57
N ALA A 134 -7.97 15.63 20.54
CA ALA A 134 -9.42 15.45 20.53
C ALA A 134 -9.85 14.00 20.27
N PHE A 135 -9.08 13.27 19.48
CA PHE A 135 -9.37 11.89 19.03
C PHE A 135 -8.14 11.02 19.18
N PRO A 136 -7.73 10.62 20.40
CA PRO A 136 -6.47 9.88 20.64
C PRO A 136 -6.37 8.54 19.90
N ALA A 137 -7.51 7.88 19.67
CA ALA A 137 -7.59 6.61 18.93
C ALA A 137 -7.54 6.78 17.41
N PHE A 138 -7.78 8.01 16.90
CA PHE A 138 -7.76 8.27 15.45
C PHE A 138 -6.35 8.20 14.90
N ARG A 139 -6.13 7.34 13.92
CA ARG A 139 -4.81 7.07 13.33
C ARG A 139 -4.54 7.94 12.11
N ILE A 140 -3.34 8.49 12.03
CA ILE A 140 -2.92 9.36 10.92
C ILE A 140 -1.68 8.75 10.26
N ALA A 141 -1.85 8.24 9.03
CA ALA A 141 -0.76 7.89 8.14
C ALA A 141 -0.49 9.08 7.21
N ILE A 142 0.76 9.54 7.15
CA ILE A 142 1.14 10.63 6.27
C ILE A 142 1.98 10.11 5.11
N HIS A 143 1.63 10.46 3.86
CA HIS A 143 2.50 10.20 2.73
C HIS A 143 3.27 11.48 2.42
N THR A 144 4.56 11.44 2.64
CA THR A 144 5.46 12.57 2.39
C THR A 144 6.29 12.35 1.13
N ALA A 145 7.06 13.34 0.75
CA ALA A 145 8.09 13.28 -0.28
C ALA A 145 9.46 13.43 0.39
N LEU A 146 10.40 14.18 -0.19
CA LEU A 146 11.70 14.42 0.46
C LEU A 146 11.54 15.22 1.75
N VAL A 147 12.26 14.82 2.79
CA VAL A 147 12.10 15.36 4.15
C VAL A 147 13.43 15.77 4.74
N SER A 148 13.52 17.02 5.19
CA SER A 148 14.66 17.45 5.99
C SER A 148 14.59 16.90 7.42
N ARG A 149 15.73 16.88 8.14
CA ARG A 149 15.78 16.45 9.54
C ARG A 149 14.81 17.21 10.44
N ASP A 150 14.72 18.52 10.25
CA ASP A 150 13.84 19.36 11.07
C ASP A 150 12.36 19.13 10.75
N ALA A 151 12.02 18.91 9.48
CA ALA A 151 10.66 18.55 9.09
C ALA A 151 10.26 17.18 9.65
N ALA A 152 11.17 16.18 9.62
CA ALA A 152 10.93 14.86 10.22
C ALA A 152 10.65 14.96 11.74
N ARG A 153 11.40 15.79 12.46
CA ARG A 153 11.16 16.04 13.89
C ARG A 153 9.80 16.69 14.15
N ARG A 154 9.46 17.78 13.42
CA ARG A 154 8.15 18.42 13.57
C ARG A 154 6.99 17.46 13.24
N MET A 155 7.18 16.60 12.25
CA MET A 155 6.24 15.55 11.90
C MET A 155 6.03 14.57 13.07
N ALA A 156 7.10 14.09 13.67
CA ALA A 156 7.04 13.21 14.85
C ALA A 156 6.37 13.89 16.05
N ASP A 157 6.73 15.15 16.32
CA ASP A 157 6.20 15.93 17.44
C ASP A 157 4.69 16.24 17.26
N SER A 158 4.15 16.22 16.05
CA SER A 158 2.73 16.47 15.79
C SER A 158 1.81 15.33 16.18
N GLY A 159 2.33 14.13 16.45
CA GLY A 159 1.56 12.96 16.84
C GLY A 159 1.07 12.10 15.67
N ILE A 160 1.69 12.23 14.50
CA ILE A 160 1.49 11.34 13.36
C ILE A 160 1.88 9.91 13.75
N ASP A 161 1.08 8.92 13.34
CA ASP A 161 1.29 7.51 13.71
C ASP A 161 2.28 6.81 12.75
N ALA A 162 2.21 7.10 11.45
CA ALA A 162 3.11 6.51 10.46
C ALA A 162 3.45 7.49 9.33
N ALA A 163 4.70 7.44 8.88
CA ALA A 163 5.18 8.21 7.74
C ALA A 163 5.59 7.29 6.59
N MET A 164 5.13 7.63 5.40
CA MET A 164 5.42 6.93 4.15
C MET A 164 6.17 7.86 3.21
N LEU A 165 7.11 7.31 2.44
CA LEU A 165 7.80 8.02 1.37
C LEU A 165 8.18 7.05 0.27
N ASP A 166 8.22 7.51 -0.98
CA ASP A 166 8.78 6.75 -2.08
C ASP A 166 10.32 6.77 -2.02
N VAL A 167 10.96 5.61 -2.11
CA VAL A 167 12.43 5.48 -2.22
C VAL A 167 12.79 5.15 -3.65
N ILE A 168 13.48 6.06 -4.31
CA ILE A 168 13.86 5.94 -5.72
C ILE A 168 15.35 5.63 -5.83
N GLY A 169 15.68 4.49 -6.43
CA GLY A 169 17.05 3.99 -6.48
C GLY A 169 17.82 4.31 -7.78
N ALA A 170 17.21 5.00 -8.77
CA ALA A 170 17.87 5.31 -10.04
C ALA A 170 17.86 6.80 -10.35
N GLN A 171 19.04 7.36 -10.64
CA GLN A 171 19.21 8.78 -10.99
C GLN A 171 18.43 9.17 -12.26
N ASP A 172 18.42 8.29 -13.27
CA ASP A 172 17.68 8.51 -14.49
C ASP A 172 16.16 8.59 -14.24
N THR A 173 15.64 7.81 -13.30
CA THR A 173 14.22 7.86 -12.90
C THR A 173 13.90 9.20 -12.22
N VAL A 174 14.76 9.66 -11.32
CA VAL A 174 14.62 10.97 -10.67
C VAL A 174 14.59 12.10 -11.70
N GLN A 175 15.48 12.05 -12.70
CA GLN A 175 15.56 13.10 -13.71
C GLN A 175 14.46 13.02 -14.78
N GLN A 176 14.16 11.82 -15.27
CA GLN A 176 13.27 11.64 -16.43
C GLN A 176 11.80 11.52 -16.05
N VAL A 177 11.50 10.83 -14.95
CA VAL A 177 10.10 10.57 -14.51
C VAL A 177 9.62 11.65 -13.53
N TYR A 178 10.48 12.05 -12.58
CA TYR A 178 10.16 13.07 -11.57
C TYR A 178 10.54 14.50 -12.02
N HIS A 179 11.34 14.63 -13.06
CA HIS A 179 11.86 15.92 -13.57
C HIS A 179 12.65 16.71 -12.50
N LEU A 180 13.27 16.00 -11.56
CA LEU A 180 14.04 16.58 -10.47
C LEU A 180 15.52 16.65 -10.78
N LYS A 181 16.15 17.75 -10.34
CA LYS A 181 17.61 17.95 -10.36
C LYS A 181 18.22 17.64 -8.99
N ARG A 182 17.81 16.53 -8.39
CA ARG A 182 18.30 16.10 -7.07
C ARG A 182 19.01 14.75 -7.19
N PRO A 183 20.02 14.48 -6.35
CA PRO A 183 20.67 13.17 -6.35
C PRO A 183 19.78 12.10 -5.73
N VAL A 184 19.94 10.86 -6.18
CA VAL A 184 19.29 9.68 -5.59
C VAL A 184 19.53 9.58 -4.07
N ALA A 185 20.71 10.01 -3.60
CA ALA A 185 21.06 9.98 -2.18
C ALA A 185 20.07 10.78 -1.28
N ASP A 186 19.38 11.78 -1.82
CA ASP A 186 18.42 12.57 -1.04
C ASP A 186 17.21 11.74 -0.59
N PHE A 187 16.85 10.70 -1.34
CA PHE A 187 15.76 9.78 -0.96
C PHE A 187 16.17 8.90 0.23
N GLU A 188 17.40 8.38 0.22
CA GLU A 188 17.94 7.66 1.37
C GLU A 188 18.14 8.56 2.58
N GLU A 189 18.59 9.80 2.37
CA GLU A 189 18.76 10.76 3.45
C GLU A 189 17.41 11.11 4.10
N SER A 190 16.36 11.30 3.31
CA SER A 190 14.99 11.51 3.81
C SER A 190 14.51 10.31 4.63
N LEU A 191 14.75 9.08 4.14
CA LEU A 191 14.44 7.85 4.88
C LEU A 191 15.19 7.82 6.23
N ARG A 192 16.47 8.14 6.23
CA ARG A 192 17.29 8.23 7.46
C ARG A 192 16.74 9.26 8.43
N HIS A 193 16.39 10.47 7.95
CA HIS A 193 15.82 11.52 8.81
C HIS A 193 14.54 11.07 9.52
N LEU A 194 13.67 10.36 8.80
CA LEU A 194 12.42 9.83 9.37
C LEU A 194 12.69 8.71 10.37
N THR A 195 13.57 7.75 10.03
CA THR A 195 13.87 6.60 10.90
C THR A 195 14.68 6.97 12.16
N GLU A 196 15.31 8.14 12.20
CA GLU A 196 15.94 8.71 13.40
C GLU A 196 14.92 9.34 14.38
N THR A 197 13.61 9.35 14.06
CA THR A 197 12.54 9.85 14.93
C THR A 197 11.74 8.71 15.56
N SER A 198 10.71 9.05 16.33
CA SER A 198 9.75 8.09 16.89
C SER A 198 8.68 7.62 15.90
N LEU A 199 8.68 8.11 14.68
CA LEU A 199 7.69 7.74 13.66
C LEU A 199 7.84 6.27 13.23
N LYS A 200 6.74 5.61 13.00
CA LYS A 200 6.74 4.37 12.23
C LYS A 200 6.93 4.70 10.77
N VAL A 201 8.10 4.35 10.25
CA VAL A 201 8.46 4.66 8.86
C VAL A 201 8.17 3.47 7.96
N VAL A 202 7.38 3.71 6.93
CA VAL A 202 6.92 2.69 5.97
C VAL A 202 7.24 3.15 4.56
N PRO A 203 8.50 2.99 4.11
CA PRO A 203 8.91 3.36 2.76
C PRO A 203 8.16 2.56 1.71
N HIS A 204 8.06 3.15 0.50
CA HIS A 204 7.49 2.53 -0.68
C HIS A 204 8.56 2.39 -1.76
N ILE A 205 8.52 1.27 -2.49
CA ILE A 205 9.26 1.08 -3.74
C ILE A 205 8.23 0.87 -4.84
N VAL A 206 8.28 1.71 -5.87
CA VAL A 206 7.41 1.61 -7.04
C VAL A 206 8.12 0.81 -8.12
N ILE A 207 7.70 -0.43 -8.31
CA ILE A 207 8.26 -1.36 -9.30
C ILE A 207 7.88 -0.91 -10.70
N GLY A 208 8.85 -0.81 -11.60
CA GLY A 208 8.67 -0.37 -12.97
C GLY A 208 8.52 1.15 -13.12
N LEU A 209 8.95 1.92 -12.12
CA LEU A 209 8.80 3.38 -12.11
C LEU A 209 9.47 4.08 -13.31
N HIS A 210 10.54 3.49 -13.87
CA HIS A 210 11.18 4.01 -15.06
C HIS A 210 10.47 3.54 -16.35
N TYR A 211 9.29 4.08 -16.62
CA TYR A 211 8.46 3.78 -17.82
C TYR A 211 8.15 2.27 -18.00
N GLY A 212 7.92 1.55 -16.89
CA GLY A 212 7.66 0.12 -16.90
C GLY A 212 8.93 -0.74 -16.81
N ARG A 213 10.12 -0.14 -16.78
CA ARG A 213 11.40 -0.85 -16.63
C ARG A 213 11.87 -0.80 -15.19
N MET A 214 12.38 -1.90 -14.71
CA MET A 214 13.00 -2.01 -13.39
C MET A 214 14.46 -1.56 -13.46
N LEU A 215 14.73 -0.31 -13.09
CA LEU A 215 16.04 0.31 -13.19
C LEU A 215 16.73 0.55 -11.84
N GLY A 216 15.99 0.92 -10.81
CA GLY A 216 16.52 1.32 -9.51
C GLY A 216 15.96 0.57 -8.30
N GLU A 217 15.09 -0.40 -8.50
CA GLU A 217 14.34 -1.06 -7.43
C GLU A 217 15.24 -1.82 -6.46
N TRP A 218 16.27 -2.52 -6.97
CA TRP A 218 17.23 -3.22 -6.11
C TRP A 218 18.11 -2.28 -5.29
N ASN A 219 18.53 -1.15 -5.89
CA ASN A 219 19.25 -0.11 -5.13
C ASN A 219 18.36 0.53 -4.07
N ALA A 220 17.08 0.81 -4.40
CA ALA A 220 16.10 1.27 -3.41
C ALA A 220 15.90 0.26 -2.27
N LEU A 221 15.88 -1.04 -2.60
CA LEU A 221 15.79 -2.11 -1.60
C LEU A 221 17.02 -2.14 -0.67
N GLU A 222 18.22 -1.95 -1.22
CA GLU A 222 19.45 -1.83 -0.43
C GLU A 222 19.43 -0.60 0.49
N MET A 223 18.98 0.56 -0.03
CA MET A 223 18.80 1.77 0.78
C MET A 223 17.86 1.49 1.97
N VAL A 224 16.69 0.91 1.71
CA VAL A 224 15.70 0.56 2.74
C VAL A 224 16.30 -0.39 3.77
N GLY A 225 17.05 -1.40 3.33
CA GLY A 225 17.67 -2.41 4.20
C GLY A 225 18.65 -1.84 5.22
N ARG A 226 19.29 -0.69 4.91
CA ARG A 226 20.22 -0.02 5.84
C ARG A 226 19.52 0.68 7.02
N HIS A 227 18.21 0.96 6.93
CA HIS A 227 17.50 1.84 7.87
C HIS A 227 16.43 1.14 8.74
N ARG A 228 16.22 -0.17 8.62
CA ARG A 228 15.30 -0.98 9.43
C ARG A 228 13.92 -0.31 9.64
N PRO A 229 13.16 -0.07 8.57
CA PRO A 229 11.84 0.55 8.68
C PRO A 229 10.84 -0.37 9.41
N ALA A 230 9.70 0.18 9.82
CA ALA A 230 8.62 -0.58 10.45
C ALA A 230 8.00 -1.63 9.48
N ALA A 231 7.95 -1.32 8.19
CA ALA A 231 7.57 -2.20 7.10
C ALA A 231 8.07 -1.63 5.77
N LEU A 232 8.02 -2.43 4.70
CA LEU A 232 8.24 -1.98 3.32
C LEU A 232 7.00 -2.25 2.49
N VAL A 233 6.48 -1.23 1.82
CA VAL A 233 5.40 -1.37 0.84
C VAL A 233 5.98 -1.45 -0.57
N LEU A 234 5.59 -2.49 -1.31
CA LEU A 234 5.88 -2.62 -2.73
C LEU A 234 4.60 -2.30 -3.52
N VAL A 235 4.70 -1.44 -4.49
CA VAL A 235 3.64 -1.12 -5.46
C VAL A 235 4.18 -1.31 -6.86
N VAL A 236 3.29 -1.46 -7.85
CA VAL A 236 3.69 -1.59 -9.24
C VAL A 236 3.10 -0.41 -10.02
N VAL A 237 3.92 0.21 -10.85
CA VAL A 237 3.48 1.35 -11.65
C VAL A 237 2.24 1.01 -12.47
N MET A 238 1.30 1.94 -12.50
CA MET A 238 0.08 1.83 -13.30
C MET A 238 0.17 2.75 -14.52
N PRO A 239 0.11 2.24 -15.74
CA PRO A 239 0.35 3.02 -16.95
C PRO A 239 -0.76 4.00 -17.33
N PHE A 240 -1.86 4.08 -16.57
CA PHE A 240 -3.06 4.86 -16.94
C PHE A 240 -2.89 6.37 -17.06
N TYR A 241 -1.90 6.91 -16.35
CA TYR A 241 -1.69 8.35 -16.28
C TYR A 241 -0.53 8.82 -17.14
N ALA A 242 0.07 7.91 -17.89
CA ALA A 242 1.21 8.20 -18.74
C ALA A 242 0.89 9.28 -19.78
N PRO A 243 1.82 10.19 -20.06
CA PRO A 243 1.66 11.15 -21.15
C PRO A 243 1.65 10.43 -22.51
N ALA A 244 0.88 10.96 -23.47
CA ALA A 244 0.69 10.31 -24.76
C ALA A 244 1.99 10.06 -25.55
N ASN A 245 3.02 10.86 -25.32
CA ASN A 245 4.33 10.75 -25.97
C ASN A 245 5.35 9.88 -25.20
N ARG A 246 4.99 9.35 -24.03
CA ARG A 246 5.82 8.47 -23.19
C ARG A 246 4.95 7.46 -22.48
N SER A 247 4.70 6.32 -23.11
CA SER A 247 3.92 5.24 -22.50
C SER A 247 4.75 4.51 -21.43
N PHE A 248 4.06 4.09 -20.37
CA PHE A 248 4.61 3.12 -19.43
C PHE A 248 4.23 1.71 -19.90
N GLU A 249 5.21 0.84 -19.96
CA GLU A 249 4.96 -0.58 -20.20
C GLU A 249 4.47 -1.25 -18.90
N THR A 250 3.67 -2.30 -19.04
CA THR A 250 3.29 -3.12 -17.90
C THR A 250 4.46 -4.03 -17.54
N VAL A 251 4.92 -3.96 -16.30
CA VAL A 251 5.98 -4.86 -15.81
C VAL A 251 5.46 -6.29 -15.82
N PRO A 252 6.18 -7.26 -16.42
CA PRO A 252 5.76 -8.66 -16.39
C PRO A 252 5.62 -9.17 -14.94
N SER A 253 4.50 -9.82 -14.64
CA SER A 253 4.19 -10.31 -13.28
C SER A 253 5.28 -11.20 -12.70
N ARG A 254 5.91 -12.05 -13.53
CA ARG A 254 7.05 -12.89 -13.12
C ARG A 254 8.28 -12.07 -12.70
N ALA A 255 8.52 -10.92 -13.30
CA ALA A 255 9.63 -10.03 -12.90
C ALA A 255 9.31 -9.39 -11.54
N VAL A 256 8.06 -9.00 -11.31
CA VAL A 256 7.57 -8.51 -10.02
C VAL A 256 7.71 -9.60 -8.95
N GLY A 257 7.25 -10.83 -9.24
CA GLY A 257 7.37 -11.96 -8.32
C GLY A 257 8.82 -12.33 -8.00
N ARG A 258 9.74 -12.20 -8.97
CA ARG A 258 11.18 -12.36 -8.72
C ARG A 258 11.69 -11.30 -7.75
N PHE A 259 11.31 -10.05 -7.94
CA PHE A 259 11.67 -8.98 -7.02
C PHE A 259 11.10 -9.20 -5.61
N PHE A 260 9.89 -9.76 -5.48
CA PHE A 260 9.32 -10.14 -4.18
C PHE A 260 10.18 -11.19 -3.45
N LEU A 261 10.66 -12.19 -4.20
CA LEU A 261 11.56 -13.21 -3.67
C LEU A 261 12.87 -12.59 -3.16
N ASP A 262 13.47 -11.69 -3.96
CA ASP A 262 14.70 -10.99 -3.61
C ASP A 262 14.48 -10.06 -2.39
N ALA A 263 13.38 -9.31 -2.36
CA ALA A 263 13.02 -8.44 -1.25
C ALA A 263 12.85 -9.23 0.05
N ARG A 264 12.17 -10.38 0.02
CA ARG A 264 12.03 -11.24 1.20
C ARG A 264 13.36 -11.85 1.64
N ALA A 265 14.25 -12.19 0.70
CA ALA A 265 15.58 -12.71 1.01
C ALA A 265 16.47 -11.65 1.68
N GLN A 266 16.40 -10.40 1.20
CA GLN A 266 17.21 -9.30 1.71
C GLN A 266 16.65 -8.73 3.03
N LEU A 267 15.34 -8.74 3.21
CA LEU A 267 14.63 -8.21 4.37
C LEU A 267 13.80 -9.30 5.08
N PRO A 268 14.46 -10.32 5.67
CA PRO A 268 13.77 -11.48 6.23
C PRO A 268 12.82 -11.12 7.39
N ASP A 269 13.17 -10.12 8.17
CA ASP A 269 12.48 -9.75 9.40
C ASP A 269 11.64 -8.45 9.28
N VAL A 270 11.73 -7.77 8.13
CA VAL A 270 10.90 -6.59 7.85
C VAL A 270 9.57 -7.02 7.26
N PRO A 271 8.42 -6.59 7.79
CA PRO A 271 7.14 -6.84 7.18
C PRO A 271 7.08 -6.30 5.74
N LEU A 272 6.78 -7.16 4.77
CA LEU A 272 6.56 -6.77 3.38
C LEU A 272 5.07 -6.66 3.09
N LEU A 273 4.69 -5.57 2.46
CA LEU A 273 3.30 -5.23 2.15
C LEU A 273 3.15 -4.98 0.64
N LEU A 274 2.11 -5.53 0.04
CA LEU A 274 1.72 -5.18 -1.32
C LEU A 274 0.70 -4.04 -1.27
N GLY A 275 1.10 -2.86 -1.75
CA GLY A 275 0.27 -1.66 -1.71
C GLY A 275 -0.86 -1.65 -2.75
N CYS A 276 -1.64 -0.57 -2.76
CA CYS A 276 -2.88 -0.47 -3.55
C CYS A 276 -2.65 -0.37 -5.05
N ALA A 277 -1.51 0.19 -5.49
CA ALA A 277 -1.23 0.45 -6.89
C ALA A 277 -0.57 -0.77 -7.55
N ARG A 278 -1.27 -1.35 -8.52
CA ARG A 278 -0.75 -2.37 -9.44
C ARG A 278 -1.66 -2.54 -10.65
N PRO A 279 -1.13 -2.93 -11.83
CA PRO A 279 -1.90 -3.10 -13.06
C PRO A 279 -3.08 -4.05 -12.85
N PRO A 280 -4.28 -3.75 -13.37
CA PRO A 280 -5.47 -4.57 -13.19
C PRO A 280 -5.47 -5.82 -14.08
N GLY A 281 -6.54 -6.61 -13.97
CA GLY A 281 -6.76 -7.81 -14.75
C GLY A 281 -5.85 -8.97 -14.36
N ARG A 282 -5.50 -9.81 -15.30
CA ARG A 282 -4.67 -11.01 -15.10
C ARG A 282 -3.36 -10.70 -14.37
N THR A 283 -2.67 -9.63 -14.76
CA THR A 283 -1.41 -9.20 -14.13
C THR A 283 -1.58 -8.98 -12.62
N LYS A 284 -2.70 -8.39 -12.19
CA LYS A 284 -2.99 -8.21 -10.76
C LYS A 284 -3.13 -9.53 -10.04
N VAL A 285 -3.88 -10.48 -10.63
CA VAL A 285 -4.10 -11.83 -10.06
C VAL A 285 -2.77 -12.56 -9.86
N GLU A 286 -1.89 -12.52 -10.85
CA GLU A 286 -0.56 -13.16 -10.80
C GLU A 286 0.33 -12.50 -9.74
N ILE A 287 0.35 -11.16 -9.67
CA ILE A 287 1.14 -10.41 -8.67
C ILE A 287 0.66 -10.73 -7.24
N ASP A 288 -0.65 -10.77 -7.02
CA ASP A 288 -1.24 -11.07 -5.72
C ASP A 288 -0.89 -12.49 -5.27
N ALA A 289 -0.98 -13.46 -6.20
CA ALA A 289 -0.58 -14.85 -5.93
C ALA A 289 0.91 -14.95 -5.56
N TYR A 290 1.80 -14.27 -6.31
CA TYR A 290 3.23 -14.24 -5.95
C TYR A 290 3.48 -13.56 -4.61
N ALA A 291 2.73 -12.52 -4.23
CA ALA A 291 2.87 -11.87 -2.93
C ALA A 291 2.47 -12.80 -1.78
N VAL A 292 1.37 -13.57 -1.94
CA VAL A 292 0.98 -14.61 -0.97
C VAL A 292 2.10 -15.64 -0.81
N MET A 293 2.63 -16.15 -1.93
CA MET A 293 3.68 -17.16 -1.95
C MET A 293 5.03 -16.63 -1.44
N ALA A 294 5.33 -15.35 -1.65
CA ALA A 294 6.53 -14.70 -1.10
C ALA A 294 6.43 -14.39 0.40
N GLY A 295 5.32 -14.75 1.04
CA GLY A 295 5.14 -14.54 2.48
C GLY A 295 4.93 -13.07 2.87
N PHE A 296 4.26 -12.27 2.03
CA PHE A 296 3.93 -10.90 2.38
C PHE A 296 3.01 -10.85 3.60
N ASN A 297 3.25 -9.89 4.47
CA ASN A 297 2.50 -9.69 5.72
C ASN A 297 1.20 -8.91 5.51
N GLY A 298 1.07 -8.20 4.38
CA GLY A 298 -0.14 -7.48 4.03
C GLY A 298 -0.33 -7.33 2.52
N ILE A 299 -1.59 -7.36 2.07
CA ILE A 299 -1.96 -7.16 0.66
C ILE A 299 -3.17 -6.24 0.63
N ALA A 300 -3.02 -5.08 -0.04
CA ALA A 300 -4.11 -4.12 -0.18
C ALA A 300 -4.99 -4.44 -1.38
N HIS A 301 -6.31 -4.42 -1.22
CA HIS A 301 -7.30 -4.69 -2.27
C HIS A 301 -6.98 -5.95 -3.09
N PRO A 302 -6.96 -7.15 -2.48
CA PRO A 302 -6.59 -8.40 -3.17
C PRO A 302 -7.51 -8.70 -4.34
N SER A 303 -7.03 -9.44 -5.35
CA SER A 303 -7.89 -10.02 -6.40
C SER A 303 -8.66 -11.23 -5.86
N ASP A 304 -9.73 -11.62 -6.54
CA ASP A 304 -10.44 -12.87 -6.25
C ASP A 304 -9.47 -14.05 -6.25
N GLY A 305 -9.70 -15.01 -5.36
CA GLY A 305 -8.87 -16.20 -5.17
C GLY A 305 -7.60 -15.97 -4.36
N THR A 306 -7.25 -14.72 -4.04
CA THR A 306 -6.02 -14.42 -3.27
C THR A 306 -6.16 -14.84 -1.81
N VAL A 307 -7.33 -14.64 -1.22
CA VAL A 307 -7.62 -15.03 0.17
C VAL A 307 -7.66 -16.56 0.27
N GLU A 308 -8.38 -17.22 -0.64
CA GLU A 308 -8.43 -18.67 -0.71
C GLU A 308 -7.04 -19.29 -0.88
N LEU A 309 -6.20 -18.72 -1.76
CA LEU A 309 -4.82 -19.16 -1.92
C LEU A 309 -4.06 -19.08 -0.59
N ALA A 310 -4.15 -17.96 0.12
CA ALA A 310 -3.48 -17.79 1.40
C ALA A 310 -3.91 -18.86 2.42
N VAL A 311 -5.21 -19.14 2.52
CA VAL A 311 -5.76 -20.19 3.40
C VAL A 311 -5.28 -21.56 3.00
N ARG A 312 -5.34 -21.91 1.71
CA ARG A 312 -4.89 -23.23 1.21
C ARG A 312 -3.39 -23.44 1.38
N LEU A 313 -2.60 -22.37 1.43
CA LEU A 313 -1.17 -22.42 1.77
C LEU A 313 -0.90 -22.38 3.29
N GLY A 314 -1.94 -22.49 4.13
CA GLY A 314 -1.84 -22.61 5.59
C GLY A 314 -1.51 -21.30 6.30
N ARG A 315 -1.82 -20.14 5.69
CA ARG A 315 -1.60 -18.84 6.31
C ARG A 315 -2.81 -18.43 7.17
N ASP A 316 -2.53 -17.80 8.30
CA ASP A 316 -3.54 -17.13 9.12
C ASP A 316 -3.97 -15.83 8.43
N VAL A 317 -5.27 -15.70 8.13
CA VAL A 317 -5.83 -14.61 7.32
C VAL A 317 -6.64 -13.66 8.17
N ARG A 318 -6.37 -12.36 7.99
CA ARG A 318 -7.13 -11.25 8.61
C ARG A 318 -7.53 -10.24 7.54
N VAL A 319 -8.66 -9.54 7.77
CA VAL A 319 -9.13 -8.46 6.90
C VAL A 319 -9.33 -7.20 7.73
N THR A 320 -8.84 -6.06 7.24
CA THR A 320 -8.94 -4.79 7.94
C THR A 320 -9.28 -3.65 6.97
N PRO A 321 -10.14 -2.69 7.37
CA PRO A 321 -10.40 -1.49 6.59
C PRO A 321 -9.26 -0.45 6.67
N ALA A 322 -8.26 -0.66 7.52
CA ALA A 322 -7.14 0.27 7.69
C ALA A 322 -6.17 0.25 6.50
N CYS A 323 -5.47 1.37 6.31
CA CYS A 323 -4.34 1.43 5.38
C CYS A 323 -3.24 0.46 5.80
N CYS A 324 -2.60 -0.20 4.83
CA CYS A 324 -1.52 -1.16 5.10
C CYS A 324 -0.35 -0.54 5.90
N SER A 325 -0.11 0.76 5.76
CA SER A 325 0.98 1.47 6.46
C SER A 325 0.75 1.65 7.97
N ILE A 326 -0.48 1.51 8.46
CA ILE A 326 -0.82 1.64 9.89
C ILE A 326 -0.90 0.28 10.57
N ALA A 327 -1.45 -0.69 9.87
CA ALA A 327 -1.77 -1.98 10.45
C ALA A 327 -0.61 -2.98 10.19
N VAL A 328 0.52 -2.75 10.84
CA VAL A 328 1.71 -3.60 10.77
C VAL A 328 1.92 -4.33 12.10
N GLY A 329 1.93 -5.67 12.04
CA GLY A 329 2.22 -6.51 13.20
C GLY A 329 1.04 -6.61 14.20
N ASP A 330 1.36 -6.76 15.47
CA ASP A 330 0.38 -6.98 16.54
C ASP A 330 -0.60 -5.82 16.76
N GLU A 331 -0.30 -4.65 16.22
CA GLU A 331 -1.19 -3.48 16.29
C GLU A 331 -2.46 -3.61 15.45
N VAL A 332 -2.48 -4.50 14.47
CA VAL A 332 -3.73 -4.90 13.80
C VAL A 332 -4.74 -5.41 14.80
N LEU A 333 -4.27 -6.12 15.83
CA LEU A 333 -5.10 -6.64 16.91
C LEU A 333 -5.71 -5.54 17.79
N ALA A 334 -5.00 -4.43 18.01
CA ALA A 334 -5.49 -3.31 18.81
C ALA A 334 -6.61 -2.50 18.13
N LEU A 335 -6.80 -2.65 16.81
CA LEU A 335 -7.96 -2.11 16.09
C LEU A 335 -9.21 -3.00 16.21
N GLU A 336 -9.08 -4.23 16.70
CA GLU A 336 -10.17 -5.21 16.82
C GLU A 336 -11.08 -4.99 18.03
N ASP A 337 -10.62 -4.32 19.08
CA ASP A 337 -11.35 -4.18 20.36
C ASP A 337 -12.51 -3.17 20.33
N GLY A 338 -13.19 -3.02 19.24
CA GLY A 338 -14.47 -2.27 19.22
C GLY A 338 -14.86 -1.60 17.91
N THR A 339 -14.14 -1.77 16.84
CA THR A 339 -14.30 -0.96 15.63
C THR A 339 -14.61 -1.74 14.36
N GLY A 340 -15.36 -2.85 14.45
CA GLY A 340 -15.96 -3.48 13.27
C GLY A 340 -14.98 -4.04 12.26
N ALA A 341 -13.88 -4.63 12.70
CA ALA A 341 -13.10 -5.52 11.87
C ALA A 341 -14.03 -6.64 11.39
N VAL A 342 -14.29 -6.72 10.08
CA VAL A 342 -15.06 -7.82 9.50
C VAL A 342 -14.17 -9.05 9.57
N THR A 343 -14.31 -9.85 10.62
CA THR A 343 -13.75 -11.18 10.68
C THR A 343 -14.52 -12.02 9.65
N ILE A 344 -13.95 -12.17 8.46
CA ILE A 344 -14.48 -13.16 7.52
C ILE A 344 -13.98 -14.50 8.02
N ASP A 345 -14.90 -15.38 8.42
CA ASP A 345 -14.56 -16.77 8.64
C ASP A 345 -14.28 -17.44 7.29
N VAL A 346 -13.02 -17.27 6.84
CA VAL A 346 -12.56 -17.83 5.57
C VAL A 346 -12.65 -19.36 5.57
N ALA A 347 -12.52 -20.01 6.74
CA ALA A 347 -12.72 -21.44 6.89
C ALA A 347 -14.18 -21.83 6.62
N ASP A 348 -15.13 -20.95 6.93
CA ASP A 348 -16.54 -21.15 6.63
C ASP A 348 -16.85 -20.92 5.14
N PHE A 349 -16.16 -19.95 4.51
CA PHE A 349 -16.25 -19.71 3.07
C PHE A 349 -15.73 -20.93 2.28
N VAL A 350 -14.54 -21.39 2.57
CA VAL A 350 -13.94 -22.58 1.91
C VAL A 350 -14.79 -23.84 2.15
N ARG A 351 -15.40 -23.98 3.34
CA ARG A 351 -16.33 -25.09 3.63
C ARG A 351 -17.64 -25.00 2.85
N ARG A 352 -18.19 -23.81 2.65
CA ARG A 352 -19.44 -23.57 1.89
C ARG A 352 -19.25 -23.86 0.40
N GLU A 353 -18.12 -23.49 -0.18
CA GLU A 353 -17.79 -23.85 -1.56
C GLU A 353 -17.60 -25.37 -1.73
N ALA A 354 -16.87 -26.02 -0.82
CA ALA A 354 -16.67 -27.47 -0.84
C ALA A 354 -17.98 -28.26 -0.72
N THR A 355 -19.05 -27.65 -0.17
CA THR A 355 -20.38 -28.27 -0.03
C THR A 355 -21.36 -27.89 -1.15
N GLY A 356 -20.92 -27.13 -2.18
CA GLY A 356 -21.75 -26.79 -3.34
C GLY A 356 -22.88 -25.77 -3.04
N SER A 357 -22.84 -25.08 -1.91
CA SER A 357 -23.79 -24.03 -1.56
C SER A 357 -23.37 -22.70 -2.19
N ALA A 358 -23.65 -22.55 -3.49
CA ALA A 358 -23.38 -21.35 -4.24
C ALA A 358 -24.07 -20.12 -3.61
N LEU A 359 -23.30 -19.08 -3.34
CA LEU A 359 -23.79 -17.73 -3.05
C LEU A 359 -24.53 -17.17 -4.26
N ARG A 360 -25.79 -17.54 -4.44
CA ARG A 360 -26.71 -16.83 -5.36
C ARG A 360 -27.21 -15.59 -4.62
N GLY A 361 -26.80 -14.43 -5.08
CA GLY A 361 -27.48 -13.16 -4.79
C GLY A 361 -26.72 -12.17 -3.92
N ILE A 362 -25.66 -11.58 -4.43
CA ILE A 362 -25.24 -10.24 -4.03
C ILE A 362 -25.65 -9.31 -5.17
N PRO A 363 -26.52 -8.30 -4.96
CA PRO A 363 -26.90 -7.39 -6.02
C PRO A 363 -25.69 -6.51 -6.39
N ILE A 364 -25.31 -6.55 -7.67
CA ILE A 364 -24.37 -5.59 -8.25
C ILE A 364 -25.10 -4.25 -8.28
N VAL A 365 -24.72 -3.33 -7.40
CA VAL A 365 -25.17 -1.94 -7.51
C VAL A 365 -24.24 -1.26 -8.52
N THR A 366 -24.75 -1.15 -9.74
CA THR A 366 -24.21 -0.22 -10.76
C THR A 366 -24.65 1.20 -10.42
N ALA A 367 -23.70 2.11 -10.27
CA ALA A 367 -23.91 3.55 -10.45
C ALA A 367 -22.64 4.16 -10.99
#